data_1e30954da00d2ceb195029e57a2035e6
#
_entry.id   1e30954da00d2ceb195029e57a2035e6
#
_cell.length_a   1.000
_cell.length_b   1.000
_cell.length_c   1.000
_cell.angle_alpha   90.00
_cell.angle_beta   90.00
_cell.angle_gamma   90.00
#
_symmetry.space_group_name_H-M   'P 1'
#
loop_
_entity.id
_entity.type
_entity.pdbx_description
1 polymer ?
#
loop_
_entity_poly.entity_id
_entity_poly.type
_entity_poly.pdbx_seq_one_letter_code
_entity_poly.pdbx_strand_id
1 'polypeptide(L)'
;MSTTANYHDVQLLDGGTGEELFQLGLPDDRKTWSAYALVHAEYNALVRQVHESFFRAGSKYVTCNNYTVTACSGFSLPEIAQYTSLAGALAVEARTAAATPTAKIVGSLPPLTESYRPDLVLPAADAVPVYKVIGDALAPYVDLFTAETMSCIREAIMAIDGVAHLKKPIFISFTLGKDGALRSGEAVDAAIRAVVAHSPLVQAILFNCCEPEVITTAFQSFSAELQAELRFMGIRWGAYANALTPVPEGWTLSGAEAAQPLRQDMSPTTYLTFVDAWIQHGATLIGGCCAIGPQHISAIRDFLAAKTAA
;
A
#
# COMPACT_ATOMS: atom_id res chain seq x y z
N MET A 1 -15.91 -0.76 -26.70
CA MET A 1 -14.90 0.11 -27.33
C MET A 1 -13.59 -0.14 -26.62
N SER A 2 -12.55 -0.54 -27.36
CA SER A 2 -11.22 -0.74 -26.76
C SER A 2 -10.70 0.61 -26.25
N THR A 3 -10.65 0.79 -24.94
CA THR A 3 -9.95 1.95 -24.36
C THR A 3 -8.46 1.74 -24.63
N THR A 4 -7.87 2.56 -25.48
CA THR A 4 -6.42 2.58 -25.68
C THR A 4 -5.77 2.84 -24.32
N ALA A 5 -4.84 1.95 -23.94
CA ALA A 5 -4.10 2.07 -22.70
C ALA A 5 -3.42 3.46 -22.61
N ASN A 6 -3.65 4.18 -21.52
CA ASN A 6 -3.09 5.52 -21.34
C ASN A 6 -1.88 5.46 -20.40
N TYR A 7 -0.71 5.27 -20.96
CA TYR A 7 0.55 5.20 -20.21
C TYR A 7 1.00 6.57 -19.67
N HIS A 8 0.52 7.70 -20.24
CA HIS A 8 0.87 9.05 -19.80
C HIS A 8 0.32 9.40 -18.42
N ASP A 9 -0.85 8.86 -18.06
CA ASP A 9 -1.52 9.15 -16.78
C ASP A 9 -1.04 8.27 -15.63
N VAL A 10 -0.17 7.30 -15.90
CA VAL A 10 0.33 6.39 -14.87
C VAL A 10 1.29 7.11 -13.93
N GLN A 11 1.04 6.98 -12.63
CA GLN A 11 1.91 7.49 -11.58
C GLN A 11 2.41 6.34 -10.72
N LEU A 12 3.68 6.41 -10.34
CA LEU A 12 4.34 5.35 -9.60
C LEU A 12 4.15 5.53 -8.10
N LEU A 13 3.70 4.47 -7.45
CA LEU A 13 3.83 4.24 -6.02
C LEU A 13 5.25 3.74 -5.73
N ASP A 14 5.57 3.54 -4.47
CA ASP A 14 6.81 2.87 -4.04
C ASP A 14 6.69 1.33 -4.09
N GLY A 15 7.60 0.66 -3.42
CA GLY A 15 7.68 -0.78 -3.28
C GLY A 15 7.72 -1.23 -1.82
N GLY A 16 8.19 -2.45 -1.58
CA GLY A 16 8.24 -3.09 -0.28
C GLY A 16 9.33 -2.55 0.63
N THR A 17 9.01 -1.52 1.41
CA THR A 17 9.96 -0.90 2.36
C THR A 17 10.55 -1.90 3.35
N GLY A 18 9.74 -2.84 3.88
CA GLY A 18 10.21 -3.81 4.87
C GLY A 18 11.28 -4.75 4.35
N GLU A 19 11.04 -5.39 3.21
CA GLU A 19 12.02 -6.29 2.59
C GLU A 19 13.29 -5.54 2.16
N GLU A 20 13.15 -4.29 1.68
CA GLU A 20 14.32 -3.48 1.31
C GLU A 20 15.17 -3.15 2.54
N LEU A 21 14.55 -2.87 3.69
CA LEU A 21 15.26 -2.69 4.97
C LEU A 21 16.04 -3.95 5.36
N PHE A 22 15.45 -5.14 5.25
CA PHE A 22 16.12 -6.40 5.55
C PHE A 22 17.28 -6.68 4.60
N GLN A 23 17.14 -6.41 3.30
CA GLN A 23 18.23 -6.55 2.33
C GLN A 23 19.41 -5.62 2.65
N LEU A 24 19.14 -4.47 3.27
CA LEU A 24 20.15 -3.50 3.71
C LEU A 24 20.68 -3.78 5.12
N GLY A 25 20.29 -4.90 5.75
CA GLY A 25 20.85 -5.38 7.00
C GLY A 25 20.05 -5.07 8.26
N LEU A 26 18.77 -4.68 8.14
CA LEU A 26 17.88 -4.62 9.30
C LEU A 26 17.71 -6.03 9.88
N PRO A 27 17.86 -6.22 11.23
CA PRO A 27 17.55 -7.49 11.87
C PRO A 27 16.10 -7.93 11.65
N ASP A 28 15.87 -9.22 11.36
CA ASP A 28 14.54 -9.78 11.20
C ASP A 28 13.89 -10.07 12.55
N ASP A 29 13.16 -9.10 13.08
CA ASP A 29 12.29 -9.27 14.25
C ASP A 29 10.83 -9.46 13.78
N ARG A 30 10.35 -10.69 13.85
CA ARG A 30 8.98 -11.03 13.40
C ARG A 30 7.89 -10.25 14.15
N LYS A 31 8.12 -9.81 15.38
CA LYS A 31 7.12 -9.09 16.18
C LYS A 31 6.90 -7.66 15.71
N THR A 32 7.99 -6.93 15.49
CA THR A 32 7.93 -5.51 15.10
C THR A 32 8.21 -5.30 13.62
N TRP A 33 8.76 -6.31 12.94
CA TRP A 33 9.07 -6.30 11.51
C TRP A 33 9.79 -5.00 11.10
N SER A 34 9.31 -4.26 10.11
CA SER A 34 9.95 -3.02 9.67
C SER A 34 9.92 -1.88 10.69
N ALA A 35 9.00 -1.90 11.66
CA ALA A 35 8.98 -0.93 12.77
C ALA A 35 10.18 -1.08 13.72
N TYR A 36 10.91 -2.21 13.69
CA TYR A 36 12.18 -2.38 14.40
C TYR A 36 13.13 -1.21 14.10
N ALA A 37 13.16 -0.74 12.85
CA ALA A 37 13.99 0.39 12.42
C ALA A 37 13.55 1.75 12.98
N LEU A 38 12.36 1.86 13.56
CA LEU A 38 11.88 3.06 14.24
C LEU A 38 12.16 3.02 15.75
N VAL A 39 12.06 1.81 16.33
CA VAL A 39 12.34 1.58 17.76
C VAL A 39 13.83 1.72 18.07
N HIS A 40 14.68 1.28 17.16
CA HIS A 40 16.12 1.29 17.29
C HIS A 40 16.72 2.43 16.45
N ALA A 41 17.04 3.54 17.14
CA ALA A 41 17.42 4.80 16.49
C ALA A 41 18.63 4.70 15.55
N GLU A 42 19.52 3.73 15.76
CA GLU A 42 20.66 3.42 14.88
C GLU A 42 20.23 3.03 13.46
N TYR A 43 18.99 2.54 13.27
CA TYR A 43 18.44 2.18 11.95
C TYR A 43 17.56 3.27 11.31
N ASN A 44 17.31 4.40 11.95
CA ASN A 44 16.51 5.48 11.36
C ASN A 44 17.09 5.99 10.03
N ALA A 45 18.43 6.06 9.95
CA ALA A 45 19.10 6.42 8.70
C ALA A 45 18.83 5.43 7.57
N LEU A 46 18.63 4.15 7.88
CA LEU A 46 18.30 3.11 6.92
C LEU A 46 16.88 3.31 6.35
N VAL A 47 15.90 3.65 7.20
CA VAL A 47 14.54 4.00 6.75
C VAL A 47 14.58 5.15 5.76
N ARG A 48 15.31 6.22 6.09
CA ARG A 48 15.49 7.36 5.18
C ARG A 48 16.12 6.94 3.86
N GLN A 49 17.17 6.12 3.90
CA GLN A 49 17.85 5.61 2.70
C GLN A 49 16.90 4.80 1.79
N VAL A 50 16.06 3.94 2.36
CA VAL A 50 15.08 3.15 1.60
C VAL A 50 14.05 4.07 0.93
N HIS A 51 13.46 5.00 1.65
CA HIS A 51 12.51 5.96 1.07
C HIS A 51 13.18 6.80 -0.04
N GLU A 52 14.42 7.27 0.19
CA GLU A 52 15.20 8.01 -0.80
C GLU A 52 15.43 7.19 -2.07
N SER A 53 15.72 5.88 -1.95
CA SER A 53 15.92 5.00 -3.09
C SER A 53 14.65 4.86 -3.95
N PHE A 54 13.47 4.78 -3.35
CA PHE A 54 12.20 4.76 -4.08
C PHE A 54 11.90 6.11 -4.76
N PHE A 55 12.14 7.24 -4.11
CA PHE A 55 12.02 8.54 -4.75
C PHE A 55 12.94 8.65 -5.99
N ARG A 56 14.20 8.23 -5.87
CA ARG A 56 15.17 8.21 -6.98
C ARG A 56 14.79 7.22 -8.08
N ALA A 57 14.14 6.10 -7.74
CA ALA A 57 13.61 5.16 -8.71
C ALA A 57 12.46 5.74 -9.56
N GLY A 58 11.83 6.83 -9.10
CA GLY A 58 10.77 7.53 -9.83
C GLY A 58 9.41 7.52 -9.16
N SER A 59 9.30 6.99 -7.93
CA SER A 59 8.04 7.00 -7.17
C SER A 59 7.52 8.41 -7.00
N LYS A 60 6.24 8.60 -7.33
CA LYS A 60 5.50 9.84 -7.08
C LYS A 60 4.79 9.83 -5.73
N TYR A 61 4.58 8.65 -5.18
CA TYR A 61 3.99 8.39 -3.87
C TYR A 61 4.91 7.44 -3.11
N VAL A 62 5.32 7.82 -1.90
CA VAL A 62 6.14 6.99 -1.01
C VAL A 62 5.43 6.89 0.32
N THR A 63 5.21 5.66 0.79
CA THR A 63 4.46 5.34 1.99
C THR A 63 5.36 5.31 3.22
N CYS A 64 4.93 5.93 4.32
CA CYS A 64 5.66 5.94 5.59
C CYS A 64 5.83 4.52 6.16
N ASN A 65 6.98 4.26 6.80
CA ASN A 65 7.32 2.96 7.38
C ASN A 65 6.61 2.72 8.74
N ASN A 66 5.30 2.95 8.83
CA ASN A 66 4.55 2.76 10.09
C ASN A 66 3.58 1.57 10.05
N TYR A 67 3.66 0.69 9.03
CA TYR A 67 2.70 -0.41 8.82
C TYR A 67 2.53 -1.30 10.06
N THR A 68 3.61 -1.70 10.71
CA THR A 68 3.57 -2.58 11.90
C THR A 68 3.59 -1.82 13.23
N VAL A 69 3.45 -0.50 13.22
CA VAL A 69 3.34 0.31 14.46
C VAL A 69 1.91 0.22 14.99
N THR A 70 1.55 -0.94 15.54
CA THR A 70 0.21 -1.26 16.03
C THR A 70 0.23 -1.95 17.39
N ALA A 71 -0.90 -2.03 18.06
CA ALA A 71 -1.02 -2.76 19.32
C ALA A 71 -0.76 -4.27 19.15
N CYS A 72 -1.04 -4.84 17.98
CA CYS A 72 -0.74 -6.24 17.66
C CYS A 72 0.76 -6.53 17.73
N SER A 73 1.60 -5.58 17.32
CA SER A 73 3.06 -5.65 17.46
C SER A 73 3.57 -5.27 18.85
N GLY A 74 2.68 -4.98 19.80
CA GLY A 74 2.99 -4.73 21.21
C GLY A 74 3.17 -3.26 21.58
N PHE A 75 2.85 -2.31 20.69
CA PHE A 75 2.96 -0.89 20.98
C PHE A 75 1.74 -0.36 21.75
N SER A 76 2.00 0.43 22.79
CA SER A 76 0.98 1.24 23.45
C SER A 76 0.53 2.42 22.57
N LEU A 77 -0.63 3.02 22.85
CA LEU A 77 -1.12 4.19 22.08
C LEU A 77 -0.12 5.35 22.04
N PRO A 78 0.58 5.73 23.13
CA PRO A 78 1.64 6.74 23.06
C PRO A 78 2.80 6.35 22.14
N GLU A 79 3.24 5.08 22.15
CA GLU A 79 4.28 4.58 21.27
C GLU A 79 3.84 4.54 19.80
N ILE A 80 2.57 4.17 19.55
CA ILE A 80 1.97 4.26 18.21
C ILE A 80 2.07 5.70 17.69
N ALA A 81 1.67 6.69 18.47
CA ALA A 81 1.77 8.10 18.10
C ALA A 81 3.23 8.52 17.85
N GLN A 82 4.14 8.15 18.75
CA GLN A 82 5.55 8.51 18.68
C GLN A 82 6.24 7.93 17.43
N TYR A 83 6.17 6.61 17.24
CA TYR A 83 6.87 5.97 16.12
C TYR A 83 6.22 6.25 14.77
N THR A 84 4.90 6.43 14.74
CA THR A 84 4.20 6.87 13.53
C THR A 84 4.61 8.28 13.13
N SER A 85 4.74 9.22 14.09
CA SER A 85 5.26 10.57 13.83
C SER A 85 6.71 10.54 13.31
N LEU A 86 7.56 9.69 13.91
CA LEU A 86 8.94 9.49 13.46
C LEU A 86 9.00 8.96 12.01
N ALA A 87 8.16 7.97 11.66
CA ALA A 87 8.09 7.45 10.29
C ALA A 87 7.74 8.55 9.28
N GLY A 88 6.79 9.42 9.61
CA GLY A 88 6.44 10.58 8.79
C GLY A 88 7.61 11.56 8.62
N ALA A 89 8.32 11.89 9.70
CA ALA A 89 9.47 12.78 9.66
C ALA A 89 10.60 12.23 8.76
N LEU A 90 10.93 10.95 8.90
CA LEU A 90 11.96 10.28 8.07
C LEU A 90 11.60 10.27 6.58
N ALA A 91 10.32 10.12 6.23
CA ALA A 91 9.86 10.20 4.84
C ALA A 91 10.02 11.62 4.27
N VAL A 92 9.77 12.67 5.07
CA VAL A 92 10.01 14.07 4.68
C VAL A 92 11.51 14.34 4.44
N GLU A 93 12.36 13.85 5.34
CA GLU A 93 13.82 13.95 5.18
C GLU A 93 14.29 13.27 3.89
N ALA A 94 13.80 12.06 3.61
CA ALA A 94 14.12 11.30 2.41
C ALA A 94 13.68 12.02 1.13
N ARG A 95 12.46 12.59 1.10
CA ARG A 95 11.97 13.38 -0.04
C ARG A 95 12.86 14.59 -0.31
N THR A 96 13.31 15.24 0.76
CA THR A 96 14.22 16.41 0.67
C THR A 96 15.59 16.00 0.14
N ALA A 97 16.17 14.92 0.65
CA ALA A 97 17.46 14.39 0.23
C ALA A 97 17.45 13.88 -1.23
N ALA A 98 16.35 13.31 -1.67
CA ALA A 98 16.15 12.88 -3.07
C ALA A 98 15.91 14.05 -4.03
N ALA A 99 15.72 15.26 -3.55
CA ALA A 99 15.38 16.47 -4.33
C ALA A 99 14.12 16.28 -5.21
N THR A 100 13.09 15.63 -4.67
CA THR A 100 11.82 15.33 -5.35
C THR A 100 10.63 16.07 -4.72
N PRO A 101 10.59 17.41 -4.71
CA PRO A 101 9.62 18.21 -3.93
C PRO A 101 8.17 18.02 -4.38
N THR A 102 7.94 17.54 -5.60
CA THR A 102 6.59 17.28 -6.14
C THR A 102 6.07 15.89 -5.81
N ALA A 103 6.92 14.99 -5.33
CA ALA A 103 6.50 13.67 -4.87
C ALA A 103 5.68 13.78 -3.59
N LYS A 104 4.76 12.86 -3.38
CA LYS A 104 3.82 12.82 -2.27
C LYS A 104 4.27 11.82 -1.21
N ILE A 105 4.10 12.19 0.04
CA ILE A 105 4.26 11.28 1.18
C ILE A 105 2.89 10.76 1.56
N VAL A 106 2.78 9.45 1.68
CA VAL A 106 1.55 8.73 1.98
C VAL A 106 1.60 8.18 3.40
N GLY A 107 0.59 8.48 4.20
CA GLY A 107 0.47 7.92 5.55
C GLY A 107 -0.17 6.53 5.49
N SER A 108 0.47 5.52 6.04
CA SER A 108 -0.10 4.17 6.13
C SER A 108 -1.15 4.09 7.23
N LEU A 109 -2.32 3.57 6.91
CA LEU A 109 -3.36 3.12 7.84
C LEU A 109 -3.45 1.58 7.68
N PRO A 110 -2.67 0.83 8.44
CA PRO A 110 -2.57 -0.62 8.29
C PRO A 110 -3.73 -1.35 8.97
N PRO A 111 -3.91 -2.67 8.75
CA PRO A 111 -4.69 -3.51 9.65
C PRO A 111 -4.20 -3.36 11.09
N LEU A 112 -5.14 -3.16 12.03
CA LEU A 112 -4.76 -2.93 13.45
C LEU A 112 -4.47 -4.21 14.22
N THR A 113 -4.83 -5.35 13.64
CA THR A 113 -4.54 -6.68 14.15
C THR A 113 -3.63 -7.41 13.15
N GLU A 114 -4.05 -8.57 12.65
CA GLU A 114 -3.26 -9.35 11.72
C GLU A 114 -3.67 -9.06 10.26
N SER A 115 -2.68 -8.99 9.38
CA SER A 115 -2.92 -8.88 7.94
C SER A 115 -3.63 -10.13 7.40
N TYR A 116 -4.49 -9.96 6.39
CA TYR A 116 -5.21 -11.05 5.71
C TYR A 116 -6.28 -11.78 6.55
N ARG A 117 -6.64 -11.28 7.73
CA ARG A 117 -7.50 -11.93 8.73
C ARG A 117 -8.78 -11.11 8.97
N PRO A 118 -9.78 -11.19 8.07
CA PRO A 118 -11.05 -10.47 8.24
C PRO A 118 -11.82 -10.89 9.51
N ASP A 119 -11.55 -12.10 10.00
CA ASP A 119 -12.10 -12.64 11.24
C ASP A 119 -11.56 -11.99 12.51
N LEU A 120 -10.36 -11.39 12.45
CA LEU A 120 -9.71 -10.71 13.58
C LEU A 120 -9.89 -9.18 13.58
N VAL A 121 -10.58 -8.62 12.59
CA VAL A 121 -10.82 -7.16 12.51
C VAL A 121 -11.62 -6.68 13.72
N LEU A 122 -11.11 -5.66 14.39
CA LEU A 122 -11.69 -5.09 15.62
C LEU A 122 -13.09 -4.50 15.39
N PRO A 123 -13.90 -4.37 16.45
CA PRO A 123 -15.10 -3.52 16.43
C PRO A 123 -14.77 -2.05 16.17
N ALA A 124 -15.68 -1.31 15.55
CA ALA A 124 -15.46 0.11 15.22
C ALA A 124 -15.16 0.99 16.45
N ALA A 125 -15.77 0.68 17.59
CA ALA A 125 -15.52 1.41 18.83
C ALA A 125 -14.06 1.33 19.31
N ASP A 126 -13.37 0.27 18.97
CA ASP A 126 -11.96 0.04 19.33
C ASP A 126 -11.01 0.49 18.22
N ALA A 127 -11.37 0.26 16.95
CA ALA A 127 -10.51 0.54 15.80
C ALA A 127 -10.42 2.03 15.45
N VAL A 128 -11.55 2.74 15.38
CA VAL A 128 -11.59 4.14 14.94
C VAL A 128 -10.74 5.07 15.80
N PRO A 129 -10.73 4.96 17.15
CA PRO A 129 -9.84 5.76 17.98
C PRO A 129 -8.35 5.52 17.70
N VAL A 130 -7.95 4.28 17.37
CA VAL A 130 -6.55 3.95 17.04
C VAL A 130 -6.16 4.56 15.68
N TYR A 131 -7.00 4.42 14.66
CA TYR A 131 -6.78 5.08 13.37
C TYR A 131 -6.70 6.60 13.52
N LYS A 132 -7.49 7.18 14.45
CA LYS A 132 -7.39 8.60 14.77
C LYS A 132 -6.00 8.96 15.32
N VAL A 133 -5.46 8.19 16.24
CA VAL A 133 -4.10 8.41 16.79
C VAL A 133 -3.04 8.33 15.68
N ILE A 134 -3.12 7.32 14.81
CA ILE A 134 -2.22 7.16 13.66
C ILE A 134 -2.33 8.36 12.72
N GLY A 135 -3.56 8.74 12.36
CA GLY A 135 -3.82 9.85 11.46
C GLY A 135 -3.31 11.20 12.00
N ASP A 136 -3.61 11.51 13.27
CA ASP A 136 -3.16 12.74 13.91
C ASP A 136 -1.62 12.82 13.97
N ALA A 137 -0.94 11.69 14.24
CA ALA A 137 0.51 11.62 14.28
C ALA A 137 1.15 11.83 12.89
N LEU A 138 0.51 11.36 11.82
CA LEU A 138 1.00 11.50 10.44
C LEU A 138 0.63 12.84 9.80
N ALA A 139 -0.47 13.47 10.23
CA ALA A 139 -1.05 14.64 9.57
C ALA A 139 -0.05 15.79 9.24
N PRO A 140 0.97 16.10 10.09
CA PRO A 140 1.94 17.13 9.77
C PRO A 140 2.89 16.80 8.61
N TYR A 141 3.04 15.52 8.27
CA TYR A 141 4.10 15.01 7.38
C TYR A 141 3.57 14.55 6.03
N VAL A 142 2.31 14.11 5.95
CA VAL A 142 1.77 13.41 4.79
C VAL A 142 0.88 14.29 3.93
N ASP A 143 0.88 14.04 2.63
CA ASP A 143 -0.01 14.68 1.67
C ASP A 143 -1.39 14.02 1.63
N LEU A 144 -1.45 12.70 1.83
CA LEU A 144 -2.65 11.85 1.81
C LEU A 144 -2.43 10.61 2.66
N PHE A 145 -3.49 9.82 2.85
CA PHE A 145 -3.43 8.52 3.52
C PHE A 145 -3.67 7.36 2.54
N THR A 146 -3.22 6.16 2.91
CA THR A 146 -3.65 4.90 2.32
C THR A 146 -4.11 3.94 3.40
N ALA A 147 -5.38 3.48 3.32
CA ALA A 147 -5.84 2.33 4.08
C ALA A 147 -5.42 1.09 3.29
N GLU A 148 -4.34 0.45 3.71
CA GLU A 148 -3.69 -0.60 2.92
C GLU A 148 -3.87 -2.00 3.50
N THR A 149 -3.89 -3.01 2.61
CA THR A 149 -4.05 -4.42 2.96
C THR A 149 -5.38 -4.71 3.67
N MET A 150 -6.41 -3.91 3.38
CA MET A 150 -7.73 -4.07 3.96
C MET A 150 -8.34 -5.40 3.53
N SER A 151 -8.77 -6.21 4.50
CA SER A 151 -9.27 -7.56 4.28
C SER A 151 -10.78 -7.62 4.04
N CYS A 152 -11.51 -6.56 4.41
CA CYS A 152 -12.96 -6.45 4.29
C CYS A 152 -13.44 -4.99 4.22
N ILE A 153 -14.69 -4.78 3.81
CA ILE A 153 -15.31 -3.44 3.67
C ILE A 153 -15.31 -2.69 5.00
N ARG A 154 -15.71 -3.34 6.08
CA ARG A 154 -15.83 -2.69 7.40
C ARG A 154 -14.48 -2.16 7.92
N GLU A 155 -13.38 -2.86 7.63
CA GLU A 155 -12.04 -2.44 8.02
C GLU A 155 -11.63 -1.15 7.29
N ALA A 156 -11.85 -1.10 5.98
CA ALA A 156 -11.60 0.10 5.18
C ALA A 156 -12.44 1.31 5.65
N ILE A 157 -13.73 1.10 5.96
CA ILE A 157 -14.61 2.15 6.47
C ILE A 157 -14.10 2.71 7.81
N MET A 158 -13.66 1.85 8.73
CA MET A 158 -13.13 2.30 10.02
C MET A 158 -11.82 3.11 9.86
N ALA A 159 -10.97 2.75 8.91
CA ALA A 159 -9.77 3.52 8.60
C ALA A 159 -10.13 4.91 8.03
N ILE A 160 -11.15 5.00 7.15
CA ILE A 160 -11.67 6.28 6.65
C ILE A 160 -12.18 7.14 7.80
N ASP A 161 -13.04 6.59 8.67
CA ASP A 161 -13.64 7.32 9.78
C ASP A 161 -12.62 7.88 10.76
N GLY A 162 -11.55 7.10 11.02
CA GLY A 162 -10.47 7.51 11.89
C GLY A 162 -9.74 8.78 11.43
N VAL A 163 -9.64 9.01 10.13
CA VAL A 163 -8.89 10.16 9.56
C VAL A 163 -9.76 11.21 8.88
N ALA A 164 -11.09 11.02 8.81
CA ALA A 164 -12.01 11.91 8.10
C ALA A 164 -11.94 13.37 8.58
N HIS A 165 -11.68 13.59 9.88
CA HIS A 165 -11.54 14.92 10.47
C HIS A 165 -10.35 15.72 9.94
N LEU A 166 -9.32 15.06 9.38
CA LEU A 166 -8.13 15.68 8.81
C LEU A 166 -8.34 16.22 7.40
N LYS A 167 -9.43 15.84 6.73
CA LYS A 167 -9.82 16.30 5.38
C LYS A 167 -8.74 16.13 4.32
N LYS A 168 -7.86 15.14 4.48
CA LYS A 168 -6.86 14.77 3.48
C LYS A 168 -7.42 13.68 2.55
N PRO A 169 -6.96 13.61 1.29
CA PRO A 169 -7.30 12.50 0.40
C PRO A 169 -6.92 11.15 1.00
N ILE A 170 -7.66 10.11 0.65
CA ILE A 170 -7.36 8.75 1.05
C ILE A 170 -7.43 7.79 -0.14
N PHE A 171 -6.47 6.89 -0.24
CA PHE A 171 -6.51 5.72 -1.11
C PHE A 171 -6.98 4.53 -0.29
N ILE A 172 -7.81 3.69 -0.87
CA ILE A 172 -8.25 2.44 -0.25
C ILE A 172 -7.64 1.28 -1.01
N SER A 173 -6.89 0.45 -0.32
CA SER A 173 -6.21 -0.70 -0.90
C SER A 173 -6.66 -2.00 -0.24
N PHE A 174 -7.29 -2.87 -1.03
CA PHE A 174 -7.75 -4.17 -0.58
C PHE A 174 -6.75 -5.27 -0.90
N THR A 175 -6.62 -6.24 0.00
CA THR A 175 -5.95 -7.51 -0.29
C THR A 175 -6.97 -8.57 -0.68
N LEU A 176 -6.65 -9.34 -1.73
CA LEU A 176 -7.57 -10.27 -2.35
C LEU A 176 -7.31 -11.72 -1.95
N GLY A 177 -8.35 -12.52 -1.95
CA GLY A 177 -8.29 -13.97 -1.91
C GLY A 177 -8.00 -14.58 -3.29
N LYS A 178 -7.72 -15.88 -3.35
CA LYS A 178 -7.34 -16.59 -4.58
C LYS A 178 -8.42 -16.55 -5.68
N ASP A 179 -9.66 -16.33 -5.29
CA ASP A 179 -10.82 -16.19 -6.18
C ASP A 179 -11.02 -14.78 -6.75
N GLY A 180 -10.15 -13.83 -6.36
CA GLY A 180 -10.25 -12.44 -6.78
C GLY A 180 -11.26 -11.59 -5.99
N ALA A 181 -11.97 -12.17 -5.00
CA ALA A 181 -12.77 -11.43 -4.03
C ALA A 181 -11.89 -10.89 -2.89
N LEU A 182 -12.46 -10.07 -1.99
CA LEU A 182 -11.76 -9.69 -0.77
C LEU A 182 -11.50 -10.95 0.09
N ARG A 183 -10.53 -10.85 1.00
CA ARG A 183 -10.25 -11.96 1.95
C ARG A 183 -11.47 -12.38 2.78
N SER A 184 -12.42 -11.49 2.99
CA SER A 184 -13.71 -11.76 3.64
C SER A 184 -14.72 -12.52 2.77
N GLY A 185 -14.44 -12.67 1.48
CA GLY A 185 -15.39 -13.19 0.49
C GLY A 185 -16.34 -12.13 -0.09
N GLU A 186 -16.24 -10.88 0.33
CA GLU A 186 -17.02 -9.78 -0.24
C GLU A 186 -16.59 -9.50 -1.69
N ALA A 187 -17.56 -9.23 -2.56
CA ALA A 187 -17.29 -8.93 -3.96
C ALA A 187 -16.57 -7.57 -4.11
N VAL A 188 -15.59 -7.50 -5.01
CA VAL A 188 -14.80 -6.29 -5.28
C VAL A 188 -15.68 -5.10 -5.65
N ASP A 189 -16.66 -5.27 -6.55
CA ASP A 189 -17.59 -4.19 -6.95
C ASP A 189 -18.36 -3.63 -5.75
N ALA A 190 -18.85 -4.50 -4.87
CA ALA A 190 -19.56 -4.10 -3.66
C ALA A 190 -18.63 -3.31 -2.72
N ALA A 191 -17.39 -3.75 -2.56
CA ALA A 191 -16.40 -3.08 -1.72
C ALA A 191 -16.06 -1.67 -2.25
N ILE A 192 -15.81 -1.56 -3.56
CA ILE A 192 -15.55 -0.28 -4.22
C ILE A 192 -16.71 0.69 -4.00
N ARG A 193 -17.94 0.27 -4.33
CA ARG A 193 -19.12 1.13 -4.17
C ARG A 193 -19.34 1.55 -2.73
N ALA A 194 -19.14 0.63 -1.78
CA ALA A 194 -19.30 0.92 -0.35
C ALA A 194 -18.36 2.03 0.13
N VAL A 195 -17.06 1.95 -0.16
CA VAL A 195 -16.08 2.93 0.32
C VAL A 195 -16.19 4.27 -0.41
N VAL A 196 -16.48 4.25 -1.72
CA VAL A 196 -16.65 5.49 -2.51
C VAL A 196 -17.93 6.23 -2.09
N ALA A 197 -19.01 5.52 -1.80
CA ALA A 197 -20.25 6.13 -1.30
C ALA A 197 -20.09 6.64 0.16
N HIS A 198 -19.19 6.02 0.96
CA HIS A 198 -18.98 6.37 2.36
C HIS A 198 -18.29 7.72 2.55
N SER A 199 -17.31 8.07 1.69
CA SER A 199 -16.55 9.30 1.86
C SER A 199 -16.08 9.93 0.54
N PRO A 200 -16.30 11.25 0.36
CA PRO A 200 -15.76 12.00 -0.78
C PRO A 200 -14.24 12.19 -0.71
N LEU A 201 -13.59 11.79 0.38
CA LEU A 201 -12.13 11.84 0.51
C LEU A 201 -11.43 10.68 -0.21
N VAL A 202 -12.16 9.62 -0.58
CA VAL A 202 -11.62 8.50 -1.35
C VAL A 202 -11.29 8.98 -2.76
N GLN A 203 -10.03 8.87 -3.17
CA GLN A 203 -9.56 9.30 -4.48
C GLN A 203 -9.02 8.16 -5.34
N ALA A 204 -8.72 7.02 -4.73
CA ALA A 204 -8.30 5.84 -5.48
C ALA A 204 -8.69 4.55 -4.77
N ILE A 205 -8.87 3.52 -5.61
CA ILE A 205 -9.04 2.12 -5.20
C ILE A 205 -7.84 1.34 -5.70
N LEU A 206 -7.17 0.63 -4.81
CA LEU A 206 -5.97 -0.12 -5.10
C LEU A 206 -6.14 -1.58 -4.67
N PHE A 207 -5.30 -2.45 -5.21
CA PHE A 207 -5.13 -3.83 -4.72
C PHE A 207 -3.68 -4.06 -4.37
N ASN A 208 -3.42 -4.64 -3.20
CA ASN A 208 -2.05 -4.85 -2.74
C ASN A 208 -1.85 -6.13 -1.95
N CYS A 209 -0.58 -6.44 -1.77
CA CYS A 209 -0.13 -7.52 -0.87
C CYS A 209 -0.77 -8.88 -1.18
N CYS A 210 -1.06 -9.12 -2.44
CA CYS A 210 -1.50 -10.40 -2.99
C CYS A 210 -0.78 -10.64 -4.33
N GLU A 211 -0.97 -11.84 -4.89
CA GLU A 211 -0.31 -12.25 -6.10
C GLU A 211 -0.75 -11.39 -7.30
N PRO A 212 0.17 -11.01 -8.22
CA PRO A 212 -0.17 -10.20 -9.38
C PRO A 212 -1.21 -10.84 -10.31
N GLU A 213 -1.26 -12.18 -10.35
CA GLU A 213 -2.27 -12.94 -11.10
C GLU A 213 -3.68 -12.70 -10.58
N VAL A 214 -3.84 -12.66 -9.26
CA VAL A 214 -5.13 -12.41 -8.59
C VAL A 214 -5.62 -10.99 -8.87
N ILE A 215 -4.72 -10.01 -8.81
CA ILE A 215 -5.04 -8.61 -9.15
C ILE A 215 -5.47 -8.50 -10.61
N THR A 216 -4.80 -9.20 -11.51
CA THR A 216 -5.17 -9.23 -12.94
C THR A 216 -6.58 -9.76 -13.12
N THR A 217 -6.93 -10.85 -12.42
CA THR A 217 -8.29 -11.41 -12.42
C THR A 217 -9.32 -10.41 -11.90
N ALA A 218 -9.00 -9.70 -10.82
CA ALA A 218 -9.89 -8.68 -10.27
C ALA A 218 -10.13 -7.53 -11.27
N PHE A 219 -9.11 -7.02 -11.95
CA PHE A 219 -9.30 -5.98 -12.98
C PHE A 219 -10.08 -6.47 -14.19
N GLN A 220 -9.93 -7.72 -14.59
CA GLN A 220 -10.73 -8.33 -15.65
C GLN A 220 -12.22 -8.41 -15.30
N SER A 221 -12.56 -8.48 -14.01
CA SER A 221 -13.93 -8.50 -13.52
C SER A 221 -14.62 -7.12 -13.48
N PHE A 222 -13.85 -6.02 -13.62
CA PHE A 222 -14.42 -4.66 -13.60
C PHE A 222 -15.36 -4.46 -14.80
N SER A 223 -16.65 -4.27 -14.51
CA SER A 223 -17.62 -3.97 -15.57
C SER A 223 -17.33 -2.62 -16.23
N ALA A 224 -17.78 -2.46 -17.46
CA ALA A 224 -17.66 -1.18 -18.16
C ALA A 224 -18.42 -0.06 -17.43
N GLU A 225 -19.52 -0.39 -16.79
CA GLU A 225 -20.33 0.51 -15.96
C GLU A 225 -19.54 0.99 -14.75
N LEU A 226 -18.92 0.07 -13.99
CA LEU A 226 -18.11 0.44 -12.83
C LEU A 226 -16.94 1.35 -13.23
N GLN A 227 -16.22 1.01 -14.30
CA GLN A 227 -15.14 1.85 -14.80
C GLN A 227 -15.62 3.25 -15.21
N ALA A 228 -16.79 3.36 -15.86
CA ALA A 228 -17.38 4.63 -16.23
C ALA A 228 -17.78 5.46 -15.01
N GLU A 229 -18.38 4.85 -14.00
CA GLU A 229 -18.73 5.48 -12.73
C GLU A 229 -17.50 6.04 -12.03
N LEU A 230 -16.43 5.23 -11.87
CA LEU A 230 -15.19 5.65 -11.22
C LEU A 230 -14.54 6.84 -11.95
N ARG A 231 -14.48 6.78 -13.31
CA ARG A 231 -13.96 7.90 -14.12
C ARG A 231 -14.79 9.15 -13.94
N PHE A 232 -16.12 9.03 -13.94
CA PHE A 232 -17.03 10.17 -13.74
C PHE A 232 -16.83 10.84 -12.38
N MET A 233 -16.57 10.05 -11.34
CA MET A 233 -16.28 10.54 -9.99
C MET A 233 -14.82 10.99 -9.80
N GLY A 234 -13.96 10.83 -10.80
CA GLY A 234 -12.53 11.13 -10.70
C GLY A 234 -11.75 10.15 -9.80
N ILE A 235 -12.32 8.97 -9.54
CA ILE A 235 -11.68 7.92 -8.74
C ILE A 235 -10.72 7.14 -9.63
N ARG A 236 -9.46 7.09 -9.22
CA ARG A 236 -8.40 6.30 -9.90
C ARG A 236 -8.41 4.87 -9.38
N TRP A 237 -7.79 3.97 -10.13
CA TRP A 237 -7.52 2.62 -9.62
C TRP A 237 -6.12 2.15 -10.00
N GLY A 238 -5.63 1.15 -9.27
CA GLY A 238 -4.27 0.69 -9.47
C GLY A 238 -3.89 -0.51 -8.62
N ALA A 239 -2.61 -0.86 -8.63
CA ALA A 239 -2.10 -2.03 -7.96
C ALA A 239 -0.65 -1.89 -7.49
N TYR A 240 -0.35 -2.59 -6.39
CA TYR A 240 1.00 -2.83 -5.89
C TYR A 240 1.08 -4.23 -5.27
N ALA A 241 1.27 -5.23 -6.16
CA ALA A 241 1.36 -6.65 -5.80
C ALA A 241 2.65 -6.98 -5.06
N ASN A 242 2.69 -8.15 -4.42
CA ASN A 242 3.92 -8.68 -3.85
C ASN A 242 4.62 -9.69 -4.79
N ALA A 243 5.88 -10.00 -4.49
CA ALA A 243 6.66 -11.07 -5.09
C ALA A 243 6.90 -12.21 -4.09
N LEU A 244 5.94 -12.48 -3.22
CA LEU A 244 5.98 -13.57 -2.26
C LEU A 244 5.13 -14.76 -2.74
N THR A 245 5.40 -15.94 -2.19
CA THR A 245 4.50 -17.08 -2.36
C THR A 245 3.14 -16.80 -1.71
N PRO A 246 2.05 -17.46 -2.17
CA PRO A 246 0.72 -17.24 -1.62
C PRO A 246 0.67 -17.41 -0.10
N VAL A 247 0.00 -16.47 0.57
CA VAL A 247 -0.19 -16.52 2.03
C VAL A 247 -1.14 -17.68 2.39
N PRO A 248 -0.71 -18.65 3.24
CA PRO A 248 -1.57 -19.74 3.67
C PRO A 248 -2.81 -19.25 4.44
N GLU A 249 -3.86 -20.06 4.43
CA GLU A 249 -5.05 -19.80 5.26
C GLU A 249 -4.65 -19.82 6.75
N GLY A 250 -5.19 -18.86 7.52
CA GLY A 250 -4.90 -18.73 8.96
C GLY A 250 -3.52 -18.18 9.29
N TRP A 251 -2.72 -17.80 8.30
CA TRP A 251 -1.41 -17.18 8.54
C TRP A 251 -1.53 -15.86 9.31
N THR A 252 -0.56 -15.61 10.20
CA THR A 252 -0.43 -14.35 10.93
C THR A 252 1.02 -13.86 10.86
N LEU A 253 1.22 -12.55 10.82
CA LEU A 253 2.56 -11.98 10.83
C LEU A 253 3.27 -12.26 12.16
N SER A 254 2.56 -12.07 13.27
CA SER A 254 3.11 -12.27 14.63
C SER A 254 3.38 -13.74 14.97
N GLY A 255 2.70 -14.68 14.33
CA GLY A 255 2.87 -16.12 14.51
C GLY A 255 3.80 -16.79 13.51
N ALA A 256 4.34 -16.05 12.55
CA ALA A 256 5.22 -16.60 11.53
C ALA A 256 6.62 -16.89 12.09
N GLU A 257 7.11 -18.12 11.93
CA GLU A 257 8.47 -18.49 12.31
C GLU A 257 9.54 -17.90 11.37
N ALA A 258 9.15 -17.62 10.13
CA ALA A 258 10.02 -17.04 9.11
C ALA A 258 9.21 -16.15 8.13
N ALA A 259 9.91 -15.31 7.38
CA ALA A 259 9.33 -14.56 6.28
C ALA A 259 8.72 -15.50 5.22
N GLN A 260 7.66 -15.03 4.53
CA GLN A 260 7.12 -15.74 3.38
C GLN A 260 8.21 -15.90 2.29
N PRO A 261 8.32 -17.09 1.67
CA PRO A 261 9.32 -17.29 0.63
C PRO A 261 9.13 -16.35 -0.57
N LEU A 262 10.26 -15.90 -1.12
CA LEU A 262 10.27 -15.09 -2.34
C LEU A 262 9.91 -15.94 -3.56
N ARG A 263 9.15 -15.38 -4.47
CA ARG A 263 8.94 -15.94 -5.82
C ARG A 263 10.19 -15.71 -6.66
N GLN A 264 10.81 -16.79 -7.12
CA GLN A 264 12.03 -16.74 -7.95
C GLN A 264 11.76 -16.27 -9.39
N ASP A 265 10.53 -16.37 -9.83
CA ASP A 265 10.07 -15.98 -11.17
C ASP A 265 9.71 -14.48 -11.28
N MET A 266 9.69 -13.74 -10.17
CA MET A 266 9.21 -12.37 -10.13
C MET A 266 10.34 -11.34 -10.33
N SER A 267 11.05 -11.47 -11.45
CA SER A 267 12.03 -10.47 -11.89
C SER A 267 11.34 -9.14 -12.28
N PRO A 268 12.06 -8.00 -12.34
CA PRO A 268 11.52 -6.77 -12.88
C PRO A 268 10.86 -6.94 -14.26
N THR A 269 11.46 -7.73 -15.16
CA THR A 269 10.89 -8.01 -16.50
C THR A 269 9.58 -8.79 -16.41
N THR A 270 9.50 -9.80 -15.56
CA THR A 270 8.26 -10.55 -15.36
C THR A 270 7.18 -9.66 -14.75
N TYR A 271 7.52 -8.83 -13.75
CA TYR A 271 6.57 -7.91 -13.12
C TYR A 271 5.98 -6.93 -14.12
N LEU A 272 6.77 -6.44 -15.09
CA LEU A 272 6.30 -5.56 -16.16
C LEU A 272 5.17 -6.16 -17.00
N THR A 273 5.09 -7.48 -17.16
CA THR A 273 4.01 -8.11 -17.91
C THR A 273 2.65 -7.92 -17.21
N PHE A 274 2.65 -7.98 -15.89
CA PHE A 274 1.46 -7.69 -15.08
C PHE A 274 1.12 -6.20 -15.09
N VAL A 275 2.13 -5.35 -14.93
CA VAL A 275 1.98 -3.88 -14.99
C VAL A 275 1.32 -3.46 -16.31
N ASP A 276 1.81 -3.96 -17.44
CA ASP A 276 1.24 -3.67 -18.77
C ASP A 276 -0.23 -4.10 -18.84
N ALA A 277 -0.54 -5.32 -18.38
CA ALA A 277 -1.90 -5.82 -18.34
C ALA A 277 -2.82 -4.93 -17.48
N TRP A 278 -2.38 -4.51 -16.29
CA TRP A 278 -3.18 -3.64 -15.42
C TRP A 278 -3.45 -2.26 -16.04
N ILE A 279 -2.45 -1.67 -16.71
CA ILE A 279 -2.62 -0.40 -17.44
C ILE A 279 -3.61 -0.56 -18.60
N GLN A 280 -3.59 -1.69 -19.30
CA GLN A 280 -4.58 -1.99 -20.34
C GLN A 280 -6.00 -2.11 -19.77
N HIS A 281 -6.16 -2.48 -18.49
CA HIS A 281 -7.42 -2.44 -17.76
C HIS A 281 -7.71 -1.07 -17.10
N GLY A 282 -6.93 -0.04 -17.44
CA GLY A 282 -7.15 1.35 -17.01
C GLY A 282 -6.54 1.72 -15.65
N ALA A 283 -5.68 0.87 -15.07
CA ALA A 283 -4.94 1.23 -13.86
C ALA A 283 -3.99 2.41 -14.14
N THR A 284 -3.97 3.37 -13.21
CA THR A 284 -3.15 4.60 -13.32
C THR A 284 -2.26 4.84 -12.11
N LEU A 285 -2.33 3.98 -11.10
CA LEU A 285 -1.47 3.99 -9.92
C LEU A 285 -0.79 2.63 -9.80
N ILE A 286 0.52 2.58 -10.01
CA ILE A 286 1.27 1.34 -10.13
C ILE A 286 2.48 1.40 -9.20
N GLY A 287 2.69 0.36 -8.40
CA GLY A 287 3.85 0.18 -7.56
C GLY A 287 4.10 -1.27 -7.23
N GLY A 288 4.67 -1.52 -6.07
CA GLY A 288 4.90 -2.85 -5.53
C GLY A 288 4.71 -2.92 -4.03
N CYS A 289 4.51 -4.12 -3.51
CA CYS A 289 4.49 -4.44 -2.10
C CYS A 289 5.72 -5.29 -1.75
N CYS A 290 5.61 -6.21 -0.83
CA CYS A 290 6.72 -7.05 -0.37
C CYS A 290 7.55 -7.64 -1.52
N ALA A 291 8.87 -7.52 -1.41
CA ALA A 291 9.87 -8.00 -2.36
C ALA A 291 9.87 -7.32 -3.76
N ILE A 292 9.11 -6.24 -3.93
CA ILE A 292 9.22 -5.36 -5.09
C ILE A 292 10.06 -4.15 -4.68
N GLY A 293 11.36 -4.16 -5.04
CA GLY A 293 12.33 -3.14 -4.65
C GLY A 293 12.48 -1.99 -5.66
N PRO A 294 13.41 -1.05 -5.41
CA PRO A 294 13.66 0.12 -6.26
C PRO A 294 13.99 -0.22 -7.71
N GLN A 295 14.64 -1.37 -7.97
CA GLN A 295 14.93 -1.86 -9.31
C GLN A 295 13.66 -2.15 -10.12
N HIS A 296 12.60 -2.67 -9.49
CA HIS A 296 11.33 -2.89 -10.15
C HIS A 296 10.66 -1.56 -10.50
N ILE A 297 10.65 -0.60 -9.56
CA ILE A 297 10.07 0.73 -9.79
C ILE A 297 10.82 1.46 -10.91
N SER A 298 12.16 1.39 -10.95
CA SER A 298 12.96 1.94 -12.04
C SER A 298 12.60 1.30 -13.39
N ALA A 299 12.43 -0.02 -13.42
CA ALA A 299 12.04 -0.73 -14.64
C ALA A 299 10.65 -0.29 -15.13
N ILE A 300 9.69 -0.09 -14.22
CA ILE A 300 8.36 0.43 -14.57
C ILE A 300 8.46 1.85 -15.12
N ARG A 301 9.24 2.74 -14.50
CA ARG A 301 9.49 4.10 -15.00
C ARG A 301 10.02 4.08 -16.43
N ASP A 302 11.03 3.28 -16.68
CA ASP A 302 11.70 3.21 -17.99
C ASP A 302 10.77 2.59 -19.07
N PHE A 303 9.97 1.59 -18.68
CA PHE A 303 8.91 1.03 -19.53
C PHE A 303 7.86 2.08 -19.90
N LEU A 304 7.37 2.86 -18.95
CA LEU A 304 6.40 3.93 -19.21
C LEU A 304 6.99 5.00 -20.13
N ALA A 305 8.25 5.40 -19.93
CA ALA A 305 8.93 6.36 -20.79
C ALA A 305 9.02 5.84 -22.25
N ALA A 306 9.34 4.56 -22.45
CA ALA A 306 9.38 3.96 -23.78
C ALA A 306 8.00 3.91 -24.46
N LYS A 307 6.94 3.58 -23.69
CA LYS A 307 5.55 3.52 -24.21
C LYS A 307 4.96 4.90 -24.55
N THR A 308 5.43 5.95 -23.88
CA THR A 308 4.94 7.33 -24.11
C THR A 308 5.73 8.07 -25.18
N ALA A 309 6.91 7.56 -25.58
CA ALA A 309 7.72 8.11 -26.68
C ALA A 309 7.40 7.50 -28.04
N ALA A 310 6.65 6.40 -28.09
CA ALA A 310 6.25 5.66 -29.32
C ALA A 310 4.90 6.13 -29.84
#